data_f48d25ec00afe8469ba8f5a34bbeb0b1
#
_entry.id   f48d25ec00afe8469ba8f5a34bbeb0b1
#
_cell.length_a   1.000
_cell.length_b   1.000
_cell.length_c   1.000
_cell.angle_alpha   90.00
_cell.angle_beta   90.00
_cell.angle_gamma   90.00
#
_symmetry.space_group_name_H-M   'P 1'
#
loop_
_entity.id
_entity.type
_entity.pdbx_description
1 polymer ?
#
loop_
_entity_poly.entity_id
_entity_poly.type
_entity_poly.pdbx_seq_one_letter_code
_entity_poly.pdbx_strand_id
1 'polypeptide(L)'
;MTIIGIDPGASGALCFTNSEEQDIHTHKCHKLISGRRLSVSMALNAYKSKKAIVYIEKVHAMPHDGRSSLFKFGVNYGAWLGILNSVKGINKIVEVSPQKWMKFWQDKLEFKLPKIKKERKNKLKEIASVYTEKPATLWNADAVLITMYGMYTEMERDNE
;
A
#
# COMPACT_ATOMS: atom_id res chain seq x y z
N MET A 1 3.32 15.17 7.17
CA MET A 1 4.00 14.17 6.27
C MET A 1 2.96 13.35 5.55
N THR A 2 3.07 13.20 4.22
CA THR A 2 2.13 12.39 3.42
C THR A 2 2.71 11.01 3.14
N ILE A 3 1.96 9.97 3.47
CA ILE A 3 2.28 8.57 3.18
C ILE A 3 1.30 8.02 2.15
N ILE A 4 1.82 7.33 1.16
CA ILE A 4 1.04 6.62 0.13
C ILE A 4 1.41 5.14 0.22
N GLY A 5 0.42 4.28 0.42
CA GLY A 5 0.58 2.82 0.40
C GLY A 5 -0.05 2.22 -0.85
N ILE A 6 0.63 1.28 -1.48
CA ILE A 6 0.16 0.66 -2.72
C ILE A 6 0.23 -0.87 -2.60
N ASP A 7 -0.93 -1.52 -2.74
CA ASP A 7 -1.03 -2.90 -3.18
C ASP A 7 -1.09 -2.90 -4.71
N PRO A 8 -0.01 -3.31 -5.42
CA PRO A 8 0.06 -3.20 -6.88
C PRO A 8 -0.72 -4.29 -7.62
N GLY A 9 -1.46 -5.15 -6.91
CA GLY A 9 -2.27 -6.21 -7.51
C GLY A 9 -3.31 -5.69 -8.51
N ALA A 10 -3.77 -6.52 -9.43
CA ALA A 10 -4.80 -6.15 -10.40
C ALA A 10 -6.13 -5.71 -9.75
N SER A 11 -6.42 -6.26 -8.57
CA SER A 11 -7.55 -5.89 -7.70
C SER A 11 -7.13 -5.13 -6.46
N GLY A 12 -5.92 -4.59 -6.44
CA GLY A 12 -5.36 -3.84 -5.32
C GLY A 12 -5.83 -2.38 -5.27
N ALA A 13 -5.16 -1.62 -4.44
CA ALA A 13 -5.50 -0.21 -4.17
C ALA A 13 -4.26 0.65 -3.97
N LEU A 14 -4.46 1.95 -4.17
CA LEU A 14 -3.64 3.01 -3.63
C LEU A 14 -4.39 3.60 -2.43
N CYS A 15 -3.71 3.73 -1.32
CA CYS A 15 -4.21 4.38 -0.12
C CYS A 15 -3.27 5.52 0.27
N PHE A 16 -3.78 6.60 0.83
CA PHE A 16 -2.94 7.69 1.31
C PHE A 16 -3.52 8.36 2.54
N THR A 17 -2.64 8.92 3.34
CA THR A 17 -2.97 9.68 4.55
C THR A 17 -1.90 10.73 4.82
N ASN A 18 -2.17 11.59 5.79
CA ASN A 18 -1.27 12.63 6.27
C ASN A 18 -1.17 12.55 7.80
N SER A 19 0.01 12.79 8.33
CA SER A 19 0.27 12.75 9.79
C SER A 19 -0.51 13.79 10.60
N GLU A 20 -1.04 14.83 9.97
CA GLU A 20 -1.77 15.91 10.64
C GLU A 20 -3.28 15.62 10.69
N GLU A 21 -3.87 15.24 9.57
CA GLU A 21 -5.31 15.02 9.44
C GLU A 21 -5.72 13.59 9.80
N GLN A 22 -4.82 12.63 9.59
CA GLN A 22 -5.00 11.19 9.85
C GLN A 22 -6.15 10.53 9.07
N ASP A 23 -6.78 11.27 8.16
CA ASP A 23 -7.81 10.73 7.27
C ASP A 23 -7.22 9.76 6.28
N ILE A 24 -7.90 8.64 6.06
CA ILE A 24 -7.48 7.60 5.12
C ILE A 24 -8.36 7.61 3.88
N HIS A 25 -7.72 7.87 2.76
CA HIS A 25 -8.36 7.84 1.45
C HIS A 25 -7.88 6.63 0.64
N THR A 26 -8.80 5.97 -0.05
CA THR A 26 -8.48 4.78 -0.85
C THR A 26 -8.99 4.91 -2.27
N HIS A 27 -8.15 4.57 -3.24
CA HIS A 27 -8.47 4.51 -4.67
C HIS A 27 -8.17 3.11 -5.21
N LYS A 28 -9.13 2.54 -5.91
CA LYS A 28 -8.89 1.26 -6.58
C LYS A 28 -7.83 1.41 -7.66
N CYS A 29 -6.93 0.43 -7.81
CA CYS A 29 -5.93 0.45 -8.86
C CYS A 29 -6.58 0.47 -10.24
N HIS A 30 -6.24 1.47 -11.04
CA HIS A 30 -6.69 1.55 -12.42
C HIS A 30 -5.94 0.54 -13.30
N LYS A 31 -6.63 0.00 -14.30
CA LYS A 31 -5.98 -0.85 -15.32
C LYS A 31 -5.03 -0.04 -16.20
N LEU A 32 -5.40 1.20 -16.53
CA LEU A 32 -4.60 2.09 -17.37
C LEU A 32 -3.54 2.85 -16.56
N ILE A 33 -2.37 3.02 -17.15
CA ILE A 33 -1.24 3.78 -16.58
C ILE A 33 -1.65 5.22 -16.28
N SER A 34 -2.40 5.87 -17.18
CA SER A 34 -2.91 7.23 -16.99
C SER A 34 -3.78 7.36 -15.74
N GLY A 35 -4.67 6.39 -15.48
CA GLY A 35 -5.51 6.38 -14.29
C GLY A 35 -4.71 6.18 -13.00
N ARG A 36 -3.65 5.34 -13.02
CA ARG A 36 -2.75 5.18 -11.87
C ARG A 36 -1.98 6.46 -11.57
N ARG A 37 -1.47 7.13 -12.62
CA ARG A 37 -0.79 8.43 -12.48
C ARG A 37 -1.74 9.48 -11.90
N LEU A 38 -2.99 9.51 -12.34
CA LEU A 38 -4.01 10.40 -11.80
C LEU A 38 -4.24 10.14 -10.31
N SER A 39 -4.37 8.88 -9.88
CA SER A 39 -4.54 8.54 -8.46
C SER A 39 -3.36 9.01 -7.60
N VAL A 40 -2.12 8.86 -8.07
CA VAL A 40 -0.93 9.38 -7.38
C VAL A 40 -0.97 10.91 -7.30
N SER A 41 -1.30 11.57 -8.40
CA SER A 41 -1.41 13.04 -8.43
C SER A 41 -2.51 13.56 -7.50
N MET A 42 -3.65 12.86 -7.41
CA MET A 42 -4.73 13.20 -6.48
C MET A 42 -4.27 13.06 -5.03
N ALA A 43 -3.54 11.99 -4.68
CA ALA A 43 -2.98 11.82 -3.34
C ALA A 43 -2.02 12.96 -2.95
N LEU A 44 -1.16 13.39 -3.87
CA LEU A 44 -0.24 14.50 -3.64
C LEU A 44 -0.97 15.84 -3.49
N ASN A 45 -1.99 16.07 -4.31
CA ASN A 45 -2.76 17.32 -4.32
C ASN A 45 -3.68 17.44 -3.10
N ALA A 46 -4.22 16.33 -2.59
CA ALA A 46 -5.12 16.31 -1.44
C ALA A 46 -4.52 17.04 -0.23
N TYR A 47 -3.23 16.84 0.01
CA TYR A 47 -2.51 17.48 1.12
C TYR A 47 -1.48 18.52 0.65
N LYS A 48 -1.56 18.98 -0.59
CA LYS A 48 -0.58 19.92 -1.18
C LYS A 48 0.88 19.47 -0.94
N SER A 49 1.08 18.16 -0.93
CA SER A 49 2.35 17.56 -0.53
C SER A 49 3.43 17.81 -1.55
N LYS A 50 4.54 18.37 -1.09
CA LYS A 50 5.79 18.51 -1.89
C LYS A 50 6.77 17.36 -1.62
N LYS A 51 6.50 16.52 -0.61
CA LYS A 51 7.38 15.44 -0.15
C LYS A 51 6.55 14.29 0.39
N ALA A 52 6.05 13.43 -0.50
CA ALA A 52 5.39 12.19 -0.10
C ALA A 52 6.38 11.03 -0.02
N ILE A 53 6.12 10.10 0.88
CA ILE A 53 6.82 8.82 0.95
C ILE A 53 5.85 7.74 0.50
N VAL A 54 6.28 6.91 -0.44
CA VAL A 54 5.49 5.83 -1.00
C VAL A 54 6.00 4.49 -0.47
N TYR A 55 5.10 3.70 0.09
CA TYR A 55 5.32 2.30 0.43
C TYR A 55 4.56 1.44 -0.58
N ILE A 56 5.27 0.65 -1.36
CA ILE A 56 4.66 -0.27 -2.33
C ILE A 56 4.99 -1.71 -1.96
N GLU A 57 3.97 -2.57 -1.94
CA GLU A 57 4.22 -4.00 -1.71
C GLU A 57 5.10 -4.58 -2.81
N LYS A 58 6.21 -5.18 -2.39
CA LYS A 58 7.15 -5.83 -3.30
C LYS A 58 6.58 -7.14 -3.81
N VAL A 59 6.28 -7.17 -5.09
CA VAL A 59 5.80 -8.38 -5.77
C VAL A 59 6.95 -9.37 -5.97
N HIS A 60 6.72 -10.62 -5.60
CA HIS A 60 7.66 -11.73 -5.80
C HIS A 60 7.05 -12.77 -6.71
N ALA A 61 7.87 -13.34 -7.57
CA ALA A 61 7.53 -14.56 -8.29
C ALA A 61 7.49 -15.74 -7.32
N MET A 62 6.39 -16.50 -7.32
CA MET A 62 6.29 -17.73 -6.54
C MET A 62 6.58 -18.93 -7.45
N PRO A 63 7.25 -20.00 -6.97
CA PRO A 63 7.62 -21.15 -7.80
C PRO A 63 6.45 -21.83 -8.52
N HIS A 64 5.22 -21.66 -8.00
CA HIS A 64 4.01 -22.27 -8.55
C HIS A 64 3.18 -21.30 -9.42
N ASP A 65 3.64 -20.06 -9.61
CA ASP A 65 2.94 -19.12 -10.48
C ASP A 65 3.17 -19.49 -11.94
N GLY A 66 2.09 -19.50 -12.72
CA GLY A 66 2.19 -19.72 -14.17
C GLY A 66 2.95 -18.59 -14.87
N ARG A 67 3.71 -18.92 -15.90
CA ARG A 67 4.54 -17.95 -16.67
C ARG A 67 3.77 -16.69 -17.10
N SER A 68 2.53 -16.85 -17.56
CA SER A 68 1.67 -15.73 -17.96
C SER A 68 1.30 -14.82 -16.79
N SER A 69 1.07 -15.40 -15.60
CA SER A 69 0.78 -14.62 -14.38
C SER A 69 2.02 -13.85 -13.93
N LEU A 70 3.18 -14.48 -13.94
CA LEU A 70 4.47 -13.84 -13.60
C LEU A 70 4.77 -12.66 -14.50
N PHE A 71 4.56 -12.82 -15.82
CA PHE A 71 4.77 -11.74 -16.77
C PHE A 71 3.82 -10.56 -16.51
N LYS A 72 2.52 -10.83 -16.29
CA LYS A 72 1.53 -9.80 -15.97
C LYS A 72 1.86 -9.07 -14.66
N PHE A 73 2.31 -9.80 -13.64
CA PHE A 73 2.75 -9.20 -12.38
C PHE A 73 3.96 -8.29 -12.57
N GLY A 74 4.97 -8.76 -13.30
CA GLY A 74 6.17 -7.97 -13.59
C GLY A 74 5.86 -6.69 -14.35
N VAL A 75 5.04 -6.77 -15.41
CA VAL A 75 4.60 -5.60 -16.19
C VAL A 75 3.81 -4.62 -15.31
N ASN A 76 2.87 -5.12 -14.51
CA ASN A 76 2.07 -4.29 -13.63
C ASN A 76 2.91 -3.59 -12.55
N TYR A 77 3.83 -4.31 -11.93
CA TYR A 77 4.73 -3.78 -10.92
C TYR A 77 5.70 -2.76 -11.51
N GLY A 78 6.34 -3.07 -12.63
CA GLY A 78 7.21 -2.15 -13.35
C GLY A 78 6.50 -0.86 -13.78
N ALA A 79 5.23 -0.96 -14.20
CA ALA A 79 4.42 0.20 -14.53
C ALA A 79 4.20 1.11 -13.30
N TRP A 80 3.95 0.56 -12.11
CA TRP A 80 3.86 1.32 -10.88
C TRP A 80 5.18 2.03 -10.56
N LEU A 81 6.30 1.32 -10.57
CA LEU A 81 7.62 1.92 -10.30
C LEU A 81 7.95 3.02 -11.31
N GLY A 82 7.63 2.83 -12.60
CA GLY A 82 7.80 3.85 -13.63
C GLY A 82 6.98 5.11 -13.38
N ILE A 83 5.71 4.97 -12.98
CA ILE A 83 4.85 6.10 -12.59
C ILE A 83 5.45 6.83 -11.38
N LEU A 84 5.75 6.10 -10.32
CA LEU A 84 6.24 6.68 -9.07
C LEU A 84 7.54 7.46 -9.25
N ASN A 85 8.46 6.95 -10.09
CA ASN A 85 9.72 7.64 -10.40
C ASN A 85 9.54 8.85 -11.34
N SER A 86 8.42 8.95 -12.05
CA SER A 86 8.15 10.05 -13.00
C SER A 86 7.30 11.18 -12.41
N VAL A 87 6.66 10.97 -11.26
CA VAL A 87 5.78 11.98 -10.64
C VAL A 87 6.58 12.85 -9.68
N LYS A 88 6.52 14.17 -9.88
CA LYS A 88 7.12 15.13 -8.94
C LYS A 88 6.35 15.15 -7.62
N GLY A 89 7.06 15.35 -6.51
CA GLY A 89 6.46 15.42 -5.17
C GLY A 89 6.61 14.12 -4.37
N ILE A 90 7.12 13.04 -4.97
CA ILE A 90 7.54 11.84 -4.26
C ILE A 90 9.00 12.01 -3.85
N ASN A 91 9.25 11.91 -2.54
CA ASN A 91 10.60 12.06 -1.97
C ASN A 91 11.33 10.71 -1.81
N LYS A 92 10.56 9.65 -1.55
CA LYS A 92 11.10 8.33 -1.25
C LYS A 92 10.12 7.24 -1.68
N ILE A 93 10.63 6.17 -2.28
CA ILE A 93 9.89 4.96 -2.60
C ILE A 93 10.50 3.81 -1.81
N VAL A 94 9.67 3.13 -1.02
CA VAL A 94 10.04 1.99 -0.18
C VAL A 94 9.30 0.76 -0.69
N GLU A 95 10.05 -0.19 -1.23
CA GLU A 95 9.53 -1.51 -1.57
C GLU A 95 9.50 -2.38 -0.31
N VAL A 96 8.33 -2.83 0.10
CA VAL A 96 8.15 -3.62 1.33
C VAL A 96 7.59 -5.00 1.02
N SER A 97 8.24 -6.05 1.53
CA SER A 97 7.74 -7.41 1.35
C SER A 97 6.45 -7.65 2.15
N PRO A 98 5.55 -8.53 1.66
CA PRO A 98 4.35 -8.93 2.40
C PRO A 98 4.67 -9.42 3.82
N GLN A 99 5.75 -10.20 3.95
CA GLN A 99 6.18 -10.74 5.25
C GLN A 99 6.53 -9.62 6.24
N LYS A 100 7.20 -8.55 5.75
CA LYS A 100 7.66 -7.46 6.61
C LYS A 100 6.51 -6.65 7.19
N TRP A 101 5.59 -6.17 6.37
CA TRP A 101 4.47 -5.37 6.85
C TRP A 101 3.43 -6.22 7.62
N MET A 102 3.20 -7.48 7.22
CA MET A 102 2.33 -8.38 7.99
C MET A 102 2.92 -8.74 9.35
N LYS A 103 4.25 -8.95 9.43
CA LYS A 103 4.94 -9.20 10.72
C LYS A 103 4.80 -8.00 11.65
N PHE A 104 4.99 -6.78 11.14
CA PHE A 104 4.79 -5.56 11.93
C PHE A 104 3.42 -5.55 12.62
N TRP A 105 2.34 -5.88 11.89
CA TRP A 105 0.99 -5.91 12.48
C TRP A 105 0.81 -7.02 13.51
N GLN A 106 1.42 -8.19 13.28
CA GLN A 106 1.40 -9.29 14.26
C GLN A 106 2.11 -8.89 15.55
N ASP A 107 3.27 -8.25 15.44
CA ASP A 107 4.06 -7.82 16.59
C ASP A 107 3.35 -6.67 17.33
N LYS A 108 2.84 -5.68 16.61
CA LYS A 108 2.16 -4.51 17.17
C LYS A 108 0.86 -4.84 17.91
N LEU A 109 0.12 -5.83 17.44
CA LEU A 109 -1.18 -6.23 17.99
C LEU A 109 -1.10 -7.56 18.77
N GLU A 110 0.09 -8.08 18.99
CA GLU A 110 0.37 -9.29 19.78
C GLU A 110 -0.46 -10.51 19.39
N PHE A 111 -0.59 -10.77 18.09
CA PHE A 111 -1.34 -11.91 17.55
C PHE A 111 -0.61 -12.62 16.43
N LYS A 112 -1.09 -13.81 16.03
CA LYS A 112 -0.59 -14.55 14.86
C LYS A 112 -1.63 -14.56 13.74
N LEU A 113 -1.20 -14.20 12.54
CA LEU A 113 -2.05 -14.30 11.36
C LEU A 113 -2.38 -15.77 11.03
N PRO A 114 -3.63 -16.07 10.67
CA PRO A 114 -4.01 -17.40 10.22
C PRO A 114 -3.18 -17.88 9.04
N LYS A 115 -2.85 -19.18 9.02
CA LYS A 115 -2.15 -19.80 7.88
C LYS A 115 -3.02 -19.88 6.64
N ILE A 116 -4.32 -20.11 6.81
CA ILE A 116 -5.28 -20.19 5.71
C ILE A 116 -5.48 -18.81 5.08
N LYS A 117 -5.25 -18.73 3.77
CA LYS A 117 -5.26 -17.46 3.01
C LYS A 117 -6.56 -16.67 3.19
N LYS A 118 -7.71 -17.33 3.15
CA LYS A 118 -9.03 -16.69 3.31
C LYS A 118 -9.20 -16.06 4.69
N GLU A 119 -8.86 -16.79 5.74
CA GLU A 119 -8.93 -16.32 7.12
C GLU A 119 -7.96 -15.18 7.38
N ARG A 120 -6.72 -15.30 6.86
CA ARG A 120 -5.71 -14.25 6.94
C ARG A 120 -6.19 -12.96 6.29
N LYS A 121 -6.78 -13.03 5.09
CA LYS A 121 -7.34 -11.84 4.41
C LYS A 121 -8.50 -11.21 5.18
N ASN A 122 -9.36 -12.01 5.76
CA ASN A 122 -10.45 -11.50 6.61
C ASN A 122 -9.88 -10.81 7.86
N LYS A 123 -8.87 -11.39 8.50
CA LYS A 123 -8.22 -10.78 9.68
C LYS A 123 -7.54 -9.45 9.33
N LEU A 124 -6.80 -9.39 8.23
CA LEU A 124 -6.20 -8.13 7.75
C LEU A 124 -7.25 -7.07 7.44
N LYS A 125 -8.39 -7.46 6.85
CA LYS A 125 -9.52 -6.56 6.62
C LYS A 125 -10.11 -6.01 7.93
N GLU A 126 -10.27 -6.84 8.96
CA GLU A 126 -10.72 -6.38 10.29
C GLU A 126 -9.76 -5.32 10.86
N ILE A 127 -8.46 -5.58 10.82
CA ILE A 127 -7.44 -4.65 11.30
C ILE A 127 -7.49 -3.34 10.50
N ALA A 128 -7.55 -3.42 9.16
CA ALA A 128 -7.63 -2.24 8.31
C ALA A 128 -8.87 -1.38 8.59
N SER A 129 -9.99 -2.02 8.96
CA SER A 129 -11.26 -1.32 9.25
C SER A 129 -11.18 -0.42 10.47
N VAL A 130 -10.19 -0.59 11.36
CA VAL A 130 -9.96 0.30 12.50
C VAL A 130 -9.47 1.68 12.06
N TYR A 131 -8.85 1.76 10.89
CA TYR A 131 -8.24 2.98 10.37
C TYR A 131 -9.09 3.69 9.32
N THR A 132 -10.24 3.17 8.95
CA THR A 132 -11.08 3.71 7.89
C THR A 132 -12.46 4.10 8.42
N GLU A 133 -13.02 5.22 7.93
CA GLU A 133 -14.36 5.68 8.32
C GLU A 133 -15.45 4.62 8.00
N LYS A 134 -15.33 3.99 6.83
CA LYS A 134 -16.19 2.86 6.42
C LYS A 134 -15.38 1.56 6.51
N PRO A 135 -16.00 0.42 6.87
CA PRO A 135 -15.29 -0.83 6.97
C PRO A 135 -14.45 -1.14 5.72
N ALA A 136 -13.19 -1.49 5.92
CA ALA A 136 -12.31 -1.88 4.83
C ALA A 136 -12.87 -3.11 4.10
N THR A 137 -12.50 -3.26 2.86
CA THR A 137 -12.88 -4.38 2.00
C THR A 137 -11.65 -5.19 1.62
N LEU A 138 -11.84 -6.37 1.00
CA LEU A 138 -10.72 -7.20 0.57
C LEU A 138 -9.82 -6.55 -0.51
N TRP A 139 -10.32 -5.54 -1.22
CA TRP A 139 -9.54 -4.87 -2.27
C TRP A 139 -8.66 -3.72 -1.73
N ASN A 140 -9.01 -3.10 -0.60
CA ASN A 140 -8.25 -1.97 -0.05
C ASN A 140 -7.52 -2.26 1.26
N ALA A 141 -7.84 -3.36 1.94
CA ALA A 141 -7.28 -3.68 3.25
C ALA A 141 -5.75 -3.70 3.26
N ASP A 142 -5.13 -4.36 2.28
CA ASP A 142 -3.67 -4.48 2.21
C ASP A 142 -3.04 -3.08 2.00
N ALA A 143 -3.60 -2.26 1.09
CA ALA A 143 -3.11 -0.89 0.87
C ALA A 143 -3.25 0.01 2.10
N VAL A 144 -4.37 -0.09 2.84
CA VAL A 144 -4.56 0.62 4.11
C VAL A 144 -3.49 0.22 5.11
N LEU A 145 -3.26 -1.07 5.31
CA LEU A 145 -2.26 -1.56 6.27
C LEU A 145 -0.83 -1.22 5.87
N ILE A 146 -0.50 -1.22 4.58
CA ILE A 146 0.80 -0.77 4.07
C ILE A 146 0.98 0.73 4.31
N THR A 147 -0.06 1.54 4.11
CA THR A 147 -0.02 2.97 4.39
C THR A 147 0.25 3.25 5.86
N MET A 148 -0.49 2.59 6.75
CA MET A 148 -0.33 2.75 8.19
C MET A 148 1.00 2.18 8.69
N TYR A 149 1.47 1.07 8.14
CA TYR A 149 2.83 0.57 8.37
C TYR A 149 3.88 1.64 8.05
N GLY A 150 3.75 2.28 6.88
CA GLY A 150 4.63 3.38 6.49
C GLY A 150 4.55 4.57 7.45
N MET A 151 3.34 4.95 7.85
CA MET A 151 3.13 6.04 8.80
C MET A 151 3.85 5.78 10.14
N TYR A 152 3.63 4.62 10.75
CA TYR A 152 4.29 4.25 12.00
C TYR A 152 5.81 4.18 11.86
N THR A 153 6.30 3.60 10.75
CA THR A 153 7.75 3.47 10.52
C THR A 153 8.45 4.82 10.38
N GLU A 154 7.83 5.78 9.71
CA GLU A 154 8.46 7.11 9.54
C GLU A 154 8.29 7.95 10.82
N MET A 155 7.20 7.83 11.57
CA MET A 155 7.04 8.50 12.87
C MET A 155 8.05 8.01 13.92
N GLU A 156 8.38 6.71 13.94
CA GLU A 156 9.42 6.18 14.83
C GLU A 156 10.79 6.77 14.48
N ARG A 157 11.10 6.94 13.20
CA ARG A 157 12.37 7.55 12.74
C ARG A 157 12.50 9.03 13.05
N ASP A 158 11.39 9.76 13.05
CA ASP A 158 11.40 11.19 13.39
C ASP A 158 11.62 11.42 14.90
N ASN A 159 11.45 10.37 15.72
CA ASN A 159 11.64 10.41 17.18
C ASN A 159 13.01 9.89 17.66
N GLU A 160 13.83 9.34 16.76
CA GLU A 160 15.22 8.92 17.01
C GLU A 160 16.22 10.03 16.70
#